data_8ffe2972775b1458c61bee1b828a247d
#
_entry.id   8ffe2972775b1458c61bee1b828a247d
#
_cell.length_a   1.000
_cell.length_b   1.000
_cell.length_c   1.000
_cell.angle_alpha   90.00
_cell.angle_beta   90.00
_cell.angle_gamma   90.00
#
_symmetry.space_group_name_H-M   'P 1'
#
loop_
_entity.id
_entity.type
_entity.pdbx_description
1 polymer ?
#
loop_
_entity_poly.entity_id
_entity_poly.type
_entity_poly.pdbx_seq_one_letter_code
_entity_poly.pdbx_strand_id
1 'polypeptide(L)'
;MKIDCIAFTHNGLVRSNNEDCILCDGWMRNRMMADPVKFSSPPDSSEVRVFAVADGLGGHSSGEVASQFALSKLYSSVADLPAVSEDSLSKVLKDLHRSLFNISTADPEYRGMGATVAGLVVDPAGTIHLFHVGDSRVYRREDRFLQLLTADDRFESSEYGETEPDIRPTASLLQCLGGLSDFAEIAPHVARFEMSGTPETFLICSDGLSDMISQDEMEEAMSESHETTVRALFERVKATGAKDNVSIMIVELSPRPLPQESPVIAPGGTGALGGAV
;
A
#
# COMPACT_ATOMS: atom_id res chain seq x y z
N MET A 1 12.45 4.90 14.04
CA MET A 1 11.91 5.40 12.74
C MET A 1 10.56 6.03 12.98
N LYS A 2 10.26 7.17 12.38
CA LYS A 2 8.93 7.80 12.37
C LYS A 2 8.22 7.42 11.07
N ILE A 3 6.93 7.10 11.14
CA ILE A 3 6.12 6.83 9.97
C ILE A 3 4.92 7.78 9.99
N ASP A 4 4.76 8.55 8.92
CA ASP A 4 3.57 9.34 8.66
C ASP A 4 2.82 8.74 7.48
N CYS A 5 1.52 8.55 7.63
CA CYS A 5 0.66 8.01 6.59
C CYS A 5 -0.54 8.92 6.38
N ILE A 6 -0.93 9.12 5.15
CA ILE A 6 -2.21 9.70 4.79
C ILE A 6 -2.95 8.77 3.85
N ALA A 7 -4.22 8.51 4.13
CA ALA A 7 -5.02 7.53 3.41
C ALA A 7 -6.38 8.11 3.02
N PHE A 8 -6.85 7.73 1.84
CA PHE A 8 -8.12 8.15 1.27
C PHE A 8 -8.70 7.03 0.40
N THR A 9 -10.02 6.81 0.50
CA THR A 9 -10.75 5.90 -0.38
C THR A 9 -12.12 6.46 -0.71
N HIS A 10 -12.59 6.26 -1.96
CA HIS A 10 -13.83 6.84 -2.46
C HIS A 10 -14.47 5.93 -3.51
N ASN A 11 -15.81 5.93 -3.58
CA ASN A 11 -16.58 5.14 -4.56
C ASN A 11 -16.33 5.55 -6.03
N GLY A 12 -15.66 6.68 -6.26
CA GLY A 12 -15.70 7.34 -7.56
C GLY A 12 -17.03 8.10 -7.77
N LEU A 13 -17.38 8.34 -9.03
CA LEU A 13 -18.61 9.05 -9.41
C LEU A 13 -19.66 8.12 -10.04
N VAL A 14 -19.32 6.88 -10.34
CA VAL A 14 -20.16 5.93 -11.08
C VAL A 14 -20.58 4.74 -10.21
N ARG A 15 -19.68 4.21 -9.38
CA ARG A 15 -19.95 3.05 -8.53
C ARG A 15 -20.87 3.41 -7.36
N SER A 16 -21.82 2.54 -7.02
CA SER A 16 -22.74 2.72 -5.89
C SER A 16 -22.13 2.37 -4.54
N ASN A 17 -21.14 1.46 -4.51
CA ASN A 17 -20.43 1.00 -3.32
C ASN A 17 -18.92 1.11 -3.53
N ASN A 18 -18.18 0.96 -2.45
CA ASN A 18 -16.72 0.93 -2.45
C ASN A 18 -16.27 -0.50 -2.16
N GLU A 19 -15.69 -1.16 -3.16
CA GLU A 19 -15.12 -2.49 -3.05
C GLU A 19 -13.63 -2.44 -2.67
N ASP A 20 -13.00 -1.25 -2.75
CA ASP A 20 -11.67 -1.02 -2.23
C ASP A 20 -11.63 -1.02 -0.70
N CYS A 21 -10.53 -1.46 -0.16
CA CYS A 21 -10.22 -1.34 1.26
C CYS A 21 -8.79 -0.81 1.44
N ILE A 22 -8.60 0.04 2.45
CA ILE A 22 -7.29 0.53 2.86
C ILE A 22 -6.96 0.08 4.28
N LEU A 23 -5.70 -0.27 4.50
CA LEU A 23 -5.13 -0.62 5.80
C LEU A 23 -3.97 0.30 6.12
N CYS A 24 -4.09 1.07 7.20
CA CYS A 24 -3.03 1.89 7.74
C CYS A 24 -2.77 1.44 9.19
N ASP A 25 -1.80 0.54 9.35
CA ASP A 25 -1.30 0.08 10.64
C ASP A 25 -2.40 -0.32 11.65
N GLY A 26 -3.26 -1.25 11.23
CA GLY A 26 -4.39 -1.76 12.02
C GLY A 26 -5.69 -0.96 11.88
N TRP A 27 -5.64 0.28 11.39
CA TRP A 27 -6.85 0.99 11.00
C TRP A 27 -7.23 0.63 9.56
N MET A 28 -8.50 0.26 9.37
CA MET A 28 -9.03 -0.11 8.05
C MET A 28 -10.25 0.71 7.66
N ARG A 29 -10.40 0.94 6.35
CA ARG A 29 -11.55 1.63 5.80
C ARG A 29 -11.87 1.11 4.40
N ASN A 30 -13.15 0.74 4.20
CA ASN A 30 -13.75 0.35 2.92
C ASN A 30 -14.96 1.20 2.53
N ARG A 31 -15.24 2.27 3.28
CA ARG A 31 -16.33 3.20 2.99
C ARG A 31 -15.79 4.52 2.52
N MET A 32 -16.52 5.14 1.61
CA MET A 32 -16.24 6.47 1.10
C MET A 32 -15.85 7.46 2.20
N MET A 33 -14.81 8.21 1.93
CA MET A 33 -14.30 9.26 2.80
C MET A 33 -14.54 10.63 2.17
N ALA A 34 -14.94 11.62 2.97
CA ALA A 34 -15.05 12.99 2.51
C ALA A 34 -13.68 13.67 2.42
N ASP A 35 -12.79 13.32 3.35
CA ASP A 35 -11.47 13.92 3.50
C ASP A 35 -10.42 12.84 3.80
N PRO A 36 -9.16 13.05 3.38
CA PRO A 36 -8.05 12.17 3.75
C PRO A 36 -7.83 12.13 5.27
N VAL A 37 -7.47 10.96 5.79
CA VAL A 37 -7.14 10.75 7.20
C VAL A 37 -5.65 10.58 7.37
N LYS A 38 -5.08 11.22 8.39
CA LYS A 38 -3.66 11.19 8.73
C LYS A 38 -3.39 10.29 9.92
N PHE A 39 -2.29 9.55 9.82
CA PHE A 39 -1.75 8.74 10.89
C PHE A 39 -0.28 9.08 11.09
N SER A 40 0.16 9.03 12.33
CA SER A 40 1.57 9.20 12.68
C SER A 40 1.93 8.19 13.74
N SER A 41 2.91 7.34 13.46
CA SER A 41 3.39 6.38 14.46
C SER A 41 4.43 7.01 15.37
N PRO A 42 4.50 6.63 16.65
CA PRO A 42 5.60 7.04 17.50
C PRO A 42 6.94 6.49 16.98
N PRO A 43 8.05 7.22 17.14
CA PRO A 43 9.34 6.87 16.56
C PRO A 43 10.00 5.61 17.15
N ASP A 44 9.51 5.10 18.27
CA ASP A 44 10.13 4.02 19.05
C ASP A 44 9.28 2.74 19.10
N SER A 45 8.41 2.51 18.11
CA SER A 45 7.65 1.28 18.07
C SER A 45 8.54 0.07 17.76
N SER A 46 8.42 -0.96 18.60
CA SER A 46 9.04 -2.27 18.39
C SER A 46 8.16 -3.22 17.56
N GLU A 47 7.04 -2.73 17.02
CA GLU A 47 6.07 -3.52 16.30
C GLU A 47 6.27 -3.40 14.79
N VAL A 48 5.91 -4.46 14.10
CA VAL A 48 5.81 -4.46 12.62
C VAL A 48 4.64 -3.58 12.20
N ARG A 49 4.83 -2.79 11.14
CA ARG A 49 3.81 -1.89 10.58
C ARG A 49 3.38 -2.32 9.21
N VAL A 50 2.08 -2.26 8.92
CA VAL A 50 1.51 -2.72 7.65
C VAL A 50 0.67 -1.62 7.02
N PHE A 51 0.97 -1.32 5.75
CA PHE A 51 0.27 -0.34 4.92
C PHE A 51 -0.13 -1.00 3.62
N ALA A 52 -1.41 -1.04 3.29
CA ALA A 52 -1.87 -1.74 2.09
C ALA A 52 -3.17 -1.18 1.53
N VAL A 53 -3.35 -1.38 0.23
CA VAL A 53 -4.59 -1.20 -0.50
C VAL A 53 -4.99 -2.56 -1.07
N ALA A 54 -6.27 -2.86 -1.08
CA ALA A 54 -6.87 -4.01 -1.74
C ALA A 54 -8.10 -3.55 -2.53
N ASP A 55 -8.17 -3.95 -3.79
CA ASP A 55 -9.31 -3.75 -4.67
C ASP A 55 -10.12 -5.05 -4.73
N GLY A 56 -11.37 -4.98 -4.37
CA GLY A 56 -12.25 -6.14 -4.24
C GLY A 56 -12.92 -6.51 -5.55
N LEU A 57 -12.85 -7.78 -5.90
CA LEU A 57 -13.41 -8.36 -7.09
C LEU A 57 -14.61 -9.24 -6.75
N GLY A 58 -15.69 -9.08 -7.49
CA GLY A 58 -16.90 -9.90 -7.34
C GLY A 58 -18.19 -9.10 -7.59
N GLY A 59 -19.26 -9.78 -7.96
CA GLY A 59 -20.55 -9.13 -8.16
C GLY A 59 -21.20 -8.73 -6.83
N HIS A 60 -21.92 -7.60 -6.83
CA HIS A 60 -22.69 -7.06 -5.70
C HIS A 60 -21.83 -6.67 -4.49
N SER A 61 -22.00 -7.30 -3.31
CA SER A 61 -21.27 -6.98 -2.09
C SER A 61 -20.03 -7.84 -1.86
N SER A 62 -19.73 -8.79 -2.76
CA SER A 62 -18.67 -9.78 -2.56
C SER A 62 -17.27 -9.16 -2.64
N GLY A 63 -17.06 -8.15 -3.48
CA GLY A 63 -15.79 -7.43 -3.59
C GLY A 63 -15.43 -6.68 -2.30
N GLU A 64 -16.40 -5.96 -1.71
CA GLU A 64 -16.23 -5.27 -0.43
C GLU A 64 -15.81 -6.25 0.70
N VAL A 65 -16.44 -7.43 0.74
CA VAL A 65 -16.12 -8.47 1.73
C VAL A 65 -14.73 -9.03 1.47
N ALA A 66 -14.37 -9.27 0.20
CA ALA A 66 -13.08 -9.84 -0.18
C ALA A 66 -11.91 -8.94 0.19
N SER A 67 -11.96 -7.65 -0.16
CA SER A 67 -10.91 -6.68 0.15
C SER A 67 -10.75 -6.46 1.66
N GLN A 68 -11.86 -6.37 2.39
CA GLN A 68 -11.84 -6.24 3.84
C GLN A 68 -11.28 -7.48 4.53
N PHE A 69 -11.69 -8.67 4.09
CA PHE A 69 -11.15 -9.94 4.61
C PHE A 69 -9.66 -10.04 4.32
N ALA A 70 -9.24 -9.73 3.08
CA ALA A 70 -7.85 -9.78 2.66
C ALA A 70 -6.96 -8.94 3.59
N LEU A 71 -7.28 -7.67 3.80
CA LEU A 71 -6.46 -6.78 4.64
C LEU A 71 -6.52 -7.13 6.12
N SER A 72 -7.68 -7.55 6.65
CA SER A 72 -7.81 -7.98 8.04
C SER A 72 -6.96 -9.22 8.33
N LYS A 73 -7.03 -10.22 7.44
CA LYS A 73 -6.26 -11.46 7.57
C LYS A 73 -4.78 -11.23 7.35
N LEU A 74 -4.40 -10.38 6.38
CA LEU A 74 -3.02 -9.96 6.16
C LEU A 74 -2.43 -9.35 7.43
N TYR A 75 -3.10 -8.35 8.01
CA TYR A 75 -2.64 -7.66 9.21
C TYR A 75 -2.40 -8.62 10.38
N SER A 76 -3.41 -9.46 10.69
CA SER A 76 -3.28 -10.44 11.78
C SER A 76 -2.17 -11.47 11.51
N SER A 77 -2.05 -11.96 10.27
CA SER A 77 -1.04 -12.96 9.93
C SER A 77 0.38 -12.39 9.98
N VAL A 78 0.58 -11.13 9.58
CA VAL A 78 1.89 -10.47 9.67
C VAL A 78 2.27 -10.18 11.12
N ALA A 79 1.30 -9.76 11.96
CA ALA A 79 1.53 -9.52 13.40
C ALA A 79 1.96 -10.79 14.15
N ASP A 80 1.50 -11.96 13.69
CA ASP A 80 1.84 -13.27 14.30
C ASP A 80 3.18 -13.84 13.79
N LEU A 81 3.85 -13.19 12.83
CA LEU A 81 5.13 -13.68 12.31
C LEU A 81 6.25 -13.48 13.34
N PRO A 82 7.09 -14.50 13.58
CA PRO A 82 8.26 -14.35 14.42
C PRO A 82 9.33 -13.42 13.84
N ALA A 83 9.37 -13.33 12.50
CA ALA A 83 10.18 -12.39 11.74
C ALA A 83 9.58 -12.21 10.34
N VAL A 84 9.68 -11.00 9.80
CA VAL A 84 9.25 -10.70 8.43
C VAL A 84 10.39 -11.04 7.47
N SER A 85 10.07 -11.77 6.41
CA SER A 85 10.96 -12.11 5.30
C SER A 85 10.15 -12.26 4.02
N GLU A 86 10.83 -12.28 2.86
CA GLU A 86 10.17 -12.52 1.57
C GLU A 86 9.42 -13.85 1.57
N ASP A 87 10.03 -14.91 2.10
CA ASP A 87 9.40 -16.24 2.18
C ASP A 87 8.17 -16.24 3.11
N SER A 88 8.27 -15.61 4.29
CA SER A 88 7.16 -15.57 5.25
C SER A 88 5.98 -14.75 4.71
N LEU A 89 6.23 -13.61 4.04
CA LEU A 89 5.19 -12.82 3.39
C LEU A 89 4.58 -13.53 2.18
N SER A 90 5.41 -14.15 1.33
CA SER A 90 4.90 -14.97 0.23
C SER A 90 3.98 -16.08 0.73
N LYS A 91 4.36 -16.74 1.83
CA LYS A 91 3.51 -17.76 2.47
C LYS A 91 2.19 -17.16 2.99
N VAL A 92 2.24 -16.02 3.68
CA VAL A 92 1.03 -15.33 4.16
C VAL A 92 0.08 -15.03 3.01
N LEU A 93 0.57 -14.49 1.88
CA LEU A 93 -0.25 -14.17 0.71
C LEU A 93 -0.86 -15.42 0.06
N LYS A 94 -0.12 -16.53 -0.03
CA LYS A 94 -0.64 -17.82 -0.51
C LYS A 94 -1.70 -18.42 0.41
N ASP A 95 -1.51 -18.34 1.71
CA ASP A 95 -2.49 -18.83 2.71
C ASP A 95 -3.75 -17.94 2.68
N LEU A 96 -3.60 -16.64 2.45
CA LEU A 96 -4.70 -15.70 2.27
C LEU A 96 -5.50 -16.01 0.99
N HIS A 97 -4.82 -16.21 -0.14
CA HIS A 97 -5.44 -16.64 -1.39
C HIS A 97 -6.28 -17.91 -1.19
N ARG A 98 -5.71 -18.94 -0.56
CA ARG A 98 -6.42 -20.18 -0.28
C ARG A 98 -7.62 -19.98 0.63
N SER A 99 -7.52 -19.08 1.61
CA SER A 99 -8.63 -18.76 2.51
C SER A 99 -9.79 -18.10 1.77
N LEU A 100 -9.52 -17.10 0.92
CA LEU A 100 -10.53 -16.45 0.08
C LEU A 100 -11.17 -17.43 -0.90
N PHE A 101 -10.38 -18.28 -1.57
CA PHE A 101 -10.89 -19.31 -2.46
C PHE A 101 -11.85 -20.27 -1.73
N ASN A 102 -11.48 -20.73 -0.54
CA ASN A 102 -12.32 -21.63 0.23
C ASN A 102 -13.66 -20.97 0.64
N ILE A 103 -13.65 -19.70 1.02
CA ILE A 103 -14.89 -18.96 1.33
C ILE A 103 -15.75 -18.83 0.07
N SER A 104 -15.15 -18.44 -1.05
CA SER A 104 -15.88 -18.23 -2.32
C SER A 104 -16.50 -19.50 -2.88
N THR A 105 -15.97 -20.67 -2.56
CA THR A 105 -16.49 -21.97 -3.01
C THR A 105 -17.47 -22.59 -2.02
N ALA A 106 -17.38 -22.24 -0.73
CA ALA A 106 -18.27 -22.76 0.31
C ALA A 106 -19.66 -22.11 0.31
N ASP A 107 -19.74 -20.84 -0.09
CA ASP A 107 -20.99 -20.07 -0.08
C ASP A 107 -21.28 -19.47 -1.48
N PRO A 108 -22.43 -19.82 -2.09
CA PRO A 108 -22.84 -19.28 -3.39
C PRO A 108 -22.92 -17.75 -3.43
N GLU A 109 -23.17 -17.06 -2.30
CA GLU A 109 -23.22 -15.61 -2.21
C GLU A 109 -21.85 -14.98 -2.50
N TYR A 110 -20.76 -15.68 -2.14
CA TYR A 110 -19.39 -15.22 -2.33
C TYR A 110 -18.68 -15.83 -3.54
N ARG A 111 -19.44 -16.47 -4.44
CA ARG A 111 -18.86 -17.12 -5.62
C ARG A 111 -18.05 -16.15 -6.47
N GLY A 112 -16.78 -16.52 -6.69
CA GLY A 112 -15.85 -15.71 -7.50
C GLY A 112 -15.33 -14.45 -6.81
N MET A 113 -15.57 -14.28 -5.50
CA MET A 113 -14.98 -13.17 -4.76
C MET A 113 -13.46 -13.29 -4.70
N GLY A 114 -12.79 -12.18 -4.89
CA GLY A 114 -11.35 -12.06 -4.83
C GLY A 114 -10.93 -10.65 -4.51
N ALA A 115 -9.65 -10.43 -4.42
CA ALA A 115 -9.09 -9.08 -4.27
C ALA A 115 -7.68 -9.00 -4.82
N THR A 116 -7.29 -7.84 -5.31
CA THR A 116 -5.89 -7.45 -5.42
C THR A 116 -5.34 -7.11 -4.03
N VAL A 117 -4.05 -7.00 -3.92
CA VAL A 117 -3.40 -6.38 -2.76
C VAL A 117 -2.05 -5.80 -3.16
N ALA A 118 -1.75 -4.59 -2.70
CA ALA A 118 -0.41 -4.00 -2.81
C ALA A 118 -0.08 -3.22 -1.54
N GLY A 119 1.17 -3.29 -1.09
CA GLY A 119 1.53 -2.61 0.15
C GLY A 119 2.95 -2.80 0.62
N LEU A 120 3.17 -2.31 1.84
CA LEU A 120 4.44 -2.34 2.54
C LEU A 120 4.26 -2.95 3.93
N VAL A 121 5.23 -3.78 4.32
CA VAL A 121 5.47 -4.14 5.71
C VAL A 121 6.81 -3.53 6.12
N VAL A 122 6.80 -2.79 7.21
CA VAL A 122 7.99 -2.15 7.76
C VAL A 122 8.30 -2.81 9.10
N ASP A 123 9.47 -3.43 9.20
CA ASP A 123 9.88 -4.10 10.42
C ASP A 123 10.54 -3.11 11.42
N PRO A 124 10.70 -3.48 12.70
CA PRO A 124 11.31 -2.61 13.72
C PRO A 124 12.77 -2.25 13.45
N ALA A 125 13.47 -3.02 12.61
CA ALA A 125 14.85 -2.74 12.21
C ALA A 125 14.94 -1.66 11.11
N GLY A 126 13.80 -1.34 10.47
CA GLY A 126 13.73 -0.37 9.38
C GLY A 126 13.83 -1.00 8.00
N THR A 127 13.73 -2.34 7.92
CA THR A 127 13.62 -3.03 6.65
C THR A 127 12.22 -2.85 6.08
N ILE A 128 12.14 -2.57 4.81
CA ILE A 128 10.89 -2.39 4.07
C ILE A 128 10.68 -3.64 3.20
N HIS A 129 9.52 -4.26 3.35
CA HIS A 129 9.07 -5.37 2.51
C HIS A 129 7.90 -4.89 1.68
N LEU A 130 8.10 -4.79 0.37
CA LEU A 130 7.05 -4.54 -0.60
C LEU A 130 6.39 -5.86 -0.97
N PHE A 131 5.07 -5.86 -1.14
CA PHE A 131 4.34 -7.02 -1.63
C PHE A 131 3.18 -6.60 -2.53
N HIS A 132 2.86 -7.42 -3.53
CA HIS A 132 1.62 -7.28 -4.29
C HIS A 132 1.17 -8.60 -4.93
N VAL A 133 -0.14 -8.65 -5.23
CA VAL A 133 -0.83 -9.62 -6.08
C VAL A 133 -1.93 -8.85 -6.80
N GLY A 134 -1.94 -8.88 -8.13
CA GLY A 134 -2.86 -8.12 -8.96
C GLY A 134 -2.24 -6.85 -9.54
N ASP A 135 -3.05 -5.83 -9.75
CA ASP A 135 -2.71 -4.60 -10.48
C ASP A 135 -2.85 -3.32 -9.65
N SER A 136 -3.08 -3.44 -8.34
CA SER A 136 -2.85 -2.35 -7.41
C SER A 136 -1.35 -2.07 -7.32
N ARG A 137 -0.97 -0.80 -7.23
CA ARG A 137 0.42 -0.37 -7.45
C ARG A 137 1.06 0.27 -6.24
N VAL A 138 2.39 0.13 -6.16
CA VAL A 138 3.25 0.87 -5.24
C VAL A 138 4.30 1.63 -6.04
N TYR A 139 4.40 2.92 -5.77
CA TYR A 139 5.43 3.80 -6.31
C TYR A 139 6.32 4.31 -5.19
N ARG A 140 7.60 4.53 -5.47
CA ARG A 140 8.53 5.28 -4.63
C ARG A 140 8.74 6.66 -5.23
N ARG A 141 8.63 7.69 -4.40
CA ARG A 141 8.93 9.05 -4.82
C ARG A 141 10.45 9.28 -4.85
N GLU A 142 10.95 9.76 -5.97
CA GLU A 142 12.33 10.21 -6.17
C GLU A 142 12.30 11.67 -6.63
N ASP A 143 12.52 12.59 -5.70
CA ASP A 143 12.31 14.03 -5.90
C ASP A 143 10.88 14.34 -6.36
N ARG A 144 10.71 14.69 -7.64
CA ARG A 144 9.41 14.95 -8.28
C ARG A 144 8.85 13.76 -9.08
N PHE A 145 9.65 12.72 -9.26
CA PHE A 145 9.31 11.55 -10.07
C PHE A 145 8.76 10.42 -9.21
N LEU A 146 8.01 9.54 -9.83
CA LEU A 146 7.49 8.32 -9.24
C LEU A 146 8.12 7.10 -9.92
N GLN A 147 8.89 6.33 -9.18
CA GLN A 147 9.37 5.03 -9.63
C GLN A 147 8.30 3.97 -9.32
N LEU A 148 7.74 3.34 -10.35
CA LEU A 148 6.87 2.18 -10.16
C LEU A 148 7.69 0.99 -9.64
N LEU A 149 7.26 0.41 -8.51
CA LEU A 149 7.93 -0.71 -7.85
C LEU A 149 7.22 -2.06 -8.07
N THR A 150 5.97 -2.03 -8.52
CA THR A 150 5.15 -3.22 -8.80
C THR A 150 5.09 -3.49 -10.30
N ALA A 151 4.76 -4.73 -10.66
CA ALA A 151 4.46 -5.11 -12.04
C ALA A 151 3.05 -5.69 -12.08
N ASP A 152 2.16 -5.08 -12.86
CA ASP A 152 0.77 -5.51 -12.90
C ASP A 152 0.63 -6.97 -13.34
N ASP A 153 -0.17 -7.72 -12.61
CA ASP A 153 -0.59 -9.06 -12.98
C ASP A 153 -1.80 -8.99 -13.94
N ARG A 154 -1.58 -8.40 -15.11
CA ARG A 154 -2.59 -8.25 -16.17
C ARG A 154 -2.16 -8.92 -17.46
N PHE A 155 -3.14 -9.42 -18.23
CA PHE A 155 -2.89 -9.82 -19.62
C PHE A 155 -2.61 -8.58 -20.46
N GLU A 156 -1.56 -8.63 -21.29
CA GLU A 156 -1.33 -7.57 -22.26
C GLU A 156 -2.42 -7.60 -23.34
N SER A 157 -2.94 -6.42 -23.68
CA SER A 157 -4.01 -6.27 -24.69
C SER A 157 -3.66 -6.78 -26.08
N SER A 158 -2.38 -7.05 -26.35
CA SER A 158 -1.89 -7.63 -27.60
C SER A 158 -2.19 -9.13 -27.77
N GLU A 159 -2.53 -9.84 -26.69
CA GLU A 159 -2.86 -11.28 -26.74
C GLU A 159 -4.33 -11.56 -27.05
N TYR A 160 -5.19 -10.59 -26.84
CA TYR A 160 -6.61 -10.63 -27.26
C TYR A 160 -6.79 -9.67 -28.41
N GLY A 161 -6.92 -10.20 -29.64
CA GLY A 161 -7.20 -9.38 -30.83
C GLY A 161 -8.31 -8.36 -30.57
N GLU A 162 -8.28 -7.23 -31.30
CA GLU A 162 -9.19 -6.07 -31.21
C GLU A 162 -10.69 -6.48 -31.15
N THR A 163 -11.17 -6.88 -29.99
CA THR A 163 -12.58 -7.18 -29.76
C THR A 163 -13.13 -6.22 -28.73
N GLU A 164 -13.84 -5.23 -29.27
CA GLU A 164 -14.75 -4.30 -28.61
C GLU A 164 -14.22 -3.47 -27.40
N PRO A 165 -14.19 -2.12 -27.54
CA PRO A 165 -13.62 -1.21 -26.54
C PRO A 165 -14.43 -1.06 -25.23
N ASP A 166 -15.57 -1.73 -25.10
CA ASP A 166 -16.52 -1.52 -23.99
C ASP A 166 -16.60 -2.68 -22.98
N ILE A 167 -15.88 -3.77 -23.19
CA ILE A 167 -15.84 -4.87 -22.24
C ILE A 167 -14.41 -4.95 -21.69
N ARG A 168 -14.12 -4.19 -20.62
CA ARG A 168 -13.02 -4.51 -19.72
C ARG A 168 -13.57 -5.46 -18.66
N PRO A 169 -13.39 -6.77 -18.81
CA PRO A 169 -13.80 -7.70 -17.77
C PRO A 169 -12.79 -7.64 -16.63
N THR A 170 -13.23 -7.88 -15.42
CA THR A 170 -12.41 -8.45 -14.33
C THR A 170 -11.56 -9.67 -14.76
N ALA A 171 -11.78 -10.19 -15.98
CA ALA A 171 -11.04 -11.22 -16.66
C ALA A 171 -9.65 -10.80 -17.20
N SER A 172 -9.19 -9.57 -16.97
CA SER A 172 -7.85 -9.14 -17.41
C SER A 172 -6.73 -9.41 -16.41
N LEU A 173 -7.05 -9.83 -15.19
CA LEU A 173 -6.03 -10.18 -14.19
C LEU A 173 -5.47 -11.58 -14.44
N LEU A 174 -4.14 -11.68 -14.44
CA LEU A 174 -3.41 -12.96 -14.46
C LEU A 174 -3.52 -13.70 -13.14
N GLN A 175 -3.50 -12.94 -12.02
CA GLN A 175 -3.66 -13.47 -10.68
C GLN A 175 -4.28 -12.44 -9.74
N CYS A 176 -5.02 -12.95 -8.75
CA CYS A 176 -5.56 -12.20 -7.61
C CYS A 176 -5.69 -13.12 -6.40
N LEU A 177 -5.98 -12.58 -5.25
CA LEU A 177 -6.32 -13.37 -4.06
C LEU A 177 -7.76 -13.91 -4.21
N GLY A 178 -7.98 -15.21 -4.15
CA GLY A 178 -9.29 -15.80 -4.45
C GLY A 178 -9.66 -15.67 -5.93
N GLY A 179 -10.89 -15.27 -6.23
CA GLY A 179 -11.34 -14.80 -7.55
C GLY A 179 -11.48 -15.84 -8.66
N LEU A 180 -11.07 -17.07 -8.45
CA LEU A 180 -11.02 -18.12 -9.48
C LEU A 180 -12.20 -19.09 -9.34
N SER A 181 -12.62 -19.69 -10.46
CA SER A 181 -13.59 -20.81 -10.45
C SER A 181 -12.97 -22.12 -9.95
N ASP A 182 -11.70 -22.31 -10.27
CA ASP A 182 -10.91 -23.47 -9.88
C ASP A 182 -9.66 -23.00 -9.15
N PHE A 183 -9.22 -23.76 -8.14
CA PHE A 183 -8.02 -23.38 -7.39
C PHE A 183 -6.76 -23.48 -8.27
N ALA A 184 -6.03 -22.38 -8.36
CA ALA A 184 -4.71 -22.33 -8.96
C ALA A 184 -3.75 -21.65 -7.97
N GLU A 185 -2.51 -22.13 -7.89
CA GLU A 185 -1.50 -21.48 -7.05
C GLU A 185 -1.14 -20.10 -7.64
N ILE A 186 -0.94 -19.12 -6.76
CA ILE A 186 -0.44 -17.80 -7.13
C ILE A 186 1.06 -17.69 -6.86
N ALA A 187 1.71 -16.76 -7.54
CA ALA A 187 3.10 -16.37 -7.34
C ALA A 187 3.16 -14.92 -6.82
N PRO A 188 2.97 -14.68 -5.51
CA PRO A 188 3.01 -13.34 -4.96
C PRO A 188 4.35 -12.68 -5.21
N HIS A 189 4.33 -11.39 -5.55
CA HIS A 189 5.54 -10.60 -5.69
C HIS A 189 5.93 -10.02 -4.32
N VAL A 190 7.14 -10.31 -3.89
CA VAL A 190 7.70 -9.78 -2.64
C VAL A 190 9.12 -9.32 -2.90
N ALA A 191 9.45 -8.13 -2.44
CA ALA A 191 10.80 -7.57 -2.51
C ALA A 191 11.17 -6.94 -1.19
N ARG A 192 12.47 -6.95 -0.87
CA ARG A 192 13.02 -6.39 0.35
C ARG A 192 14.05 -5.32 0.04
N PHE A 193 14.04 -4.23 0.78
CA PHE A 193 15.09 -3.20 0.74
C PHE A 193 15.24 -2.49 2.09
N GLU A 194 16.42 -1.94 2.31
CA GLU A 194 16.75 -1.16 3.50
C GLU A 194 16.53 0.33 3.20
N MET A 195 16.14 1.09 4.22
CA MET A 195 16.06 2.55 4.09
C MET A 195 17.41 3.16 3.73
N SER A 196 17.39 4.14 2.84
CA SER A 196 18.59 4.89 2.39
C SER A 196 19.24 5.79 3.47
N GLY A 197 18.61 5.93 4.64
CA GLY A 197 19.04 6.85 5.69
C GLY A 197 18.49 8.28 5.54
N THR A 198 17.73 8.55 4.48
CA THR A 198 16.95 9.77 4.27
C THR A 198 15.45 9.44 4.30
N PRO A 199 14.57 10.44 4.46
CA PRO A 199 13.13 10.19 4.34
C PRO A 199 12.77 9.61 2.97
N GLU A 200 11.93 8.57 2.99
CA GLU A 200 11.42 7.89 1.80
C GLU A 200 9.90 7.96 1.77
N THR A 201 9.35 8.28 0.61
CA THR A 201 7.90 8.42 0.43
C THR A 201 7.41 7.43 -0.61
N PHE A 202 6.33 6.72 -0.27
CA PHE A 202 5.68 5.74 -1.13
C PHE A 202 4.23 6.17 -1.39
N LEU A 203 3.79 5.99 -2.63
CA LEU A 203 2.39 6.08 -3.03
C LEU A 203 1.87 4.67 -3.31
N ILE A 204 0.80 4.28 -2.63
CA ILE A 204 0.11 2.99 -2.80
C ILE A 204 -1.29 3.31 -3.30
N CYS A 205 -1.75 2.65 -4.36
CA CYS A 205 -3.07 2.94 -4.93
C CYS A 205 -3.72 1.72 -5.58
N SER A 206 -5.06 1.77 -5.69
CA SER A 206 -5.83 0.90 -6.58
C SER A 206 -5.77 1.40 -8.03
N ASP A 207 -6.27 0.58 -8.95
CA ASP A 207 -6.32 0.88 -10.39
C ASP A 207 -7.22 2.08 -10.72
N GLY A 208 -8.20 2.39 -9.85
CA GLY A 208 -9.02 3.60 -9.98
C GLY A 208 -8.23 4.92 -9.92
N LEU A 209 -6.97 4.90 -9.48
CA LEU A 209 -6.04 6.01 -9.69
C LEU A 209 -5.24 5.80 -10.98
N SER A 210 -4.52 4.68 -11.08
CA SER A 210 -3.48 4.47 -12.09
C SER A 210 -4.02 4.17 -13.51
N ASP A 211 -5.28 3.77 -13.64
CA ASP A 211 -5.96 3.63 -14.94
C ASP A 211 -6.67 4.91 -15.37
N MET A 212 -6.92 5.83 -14.43
CA MET A 212 -7.65 7.05 -14.70
C MET A 212 -6.77 8.24 -15.05
N ILE A 213 -5.54 8.30 -14.54
CA ILE A 213 -4.56 9.35 -14.82
C ILE A 213 -3.19 8.74 -15.09
N SER A 214 -2.42 9.39 -15.95
CA SER A 214 -1.07 8.97 -16.29
C SER A 214 -0.08 9.20 -15.14
N GLN A 215 1.07 8.52 -15.20
CA GLN A 215 2.13 8.74 -14.22
C GLN A 215 2.63 10.20 -14.23
N ASP A 216 2.76 10.83 -15.41
CA ASP A 216 3.15 12.23 -15.53
C ASP A 216 2.16 13.15 -14.79
N GLU A 217 0.85 12.89 -14.91
CA GLU A 217 -0.18 13.64 -14.17
C GLU A 217 -0.12 13.38 -12.66
N MET A 218 0.23 12.17 -12.23
CA MET A 218 0.47 11.88 -10.82
C MET A 218 1.69 12.66 -10.30
N GLU A 219 2.80 12.68 -11.05
CA GLU A 219 4.03 13.40 -10.70
C GLU A 219 3.79 14.91 -10.59
N GLU A 220 3.03 15.50 -11.51
CA GLU A 220 2.62 16.92 -11.44
C GLU A 220 1.74 17.25 -10.22
N ALA A 221 1.00 16.28 -9.69
CA ALA A 221 0.20 16.46 -8.49
C ALA A 221 1.01 16.38 -7.19
N MET A 222 2.26 15.87 -7.26
CA MET A 222 3.11 15.75 -6.08
C MET A 222 3.47 17.12 -5.50
N SER A 223 3.32 17.27 -4.19
CA SER A 223 3.65 18.47 -3.44
C SER A 223 4.36 18.12 -2.14
N GLU A 224 4.82 19.13 -1.40
CA GLU A 224 5.41 18.96 -0.07
C GLU A 224 4.36 18.51 0.97
N SER A 225 3.08 18.85 0.75
CA SER A 225 1.99 18.42 1.60
C SER A 225 1.32 17.17 1.03
N HIS A 226 1.46 16.04 1.70
CA HIS A 226 0.81 14.78 1.29
C HIS A 226 -0.71 14.90 1.21
N GLU A 227 -1.34 15.71 2.09
CA GLU A 227 -2.78 15.98 1.98
C GLU A 227 -3.15 16.71 0.70
N THR A 228 -2.37 17.73 0.35
CA THR A 228 -2.56 18.46 -0.90
C THR A 228 -2.38 17.52 -2.10
N THR A 229 -1.37 16.65 -2.05
CA THR A 229 -1.15 15.64 -3.09
C THR A 229 -2.35 14.71 -3.26
N VAL A 230 -2.83 14.09 -2.17
CA VAL A 230 -3.98 13.17 -2.22
C VAL A 230 -5.22 13.85 -2.79
N ARG A 231 -5.50 15.10 -2.36
CA ARG A 231 -6.62 15.87 -2.89
C ARG A 231 -6.45 16.19 -4.38
N ALA A 232 -5.25 16.61 -4.80
CA ALA A 232 -4.97 16.93 -6.20
C ALA A 232 -5.08 15.70 -7.11
N LEU A 233 -4.58 14.52 -6.67
CA LEU A 233 -4.74 13.26 -7.36
C LEU A 233 -6.23 12.91 -7.56
N PHE A 234 -7.02 12.98 -6.50
CA PHE A 234 -8.44 12.67 -6.60
C PHE A 234 -9.22 13.69 -7.46
N GLU A 235 -8.90 14.98 -7.40
CA GLU A 235 -9.50 15.98 -8.30
C GLU A 235 -9.21 15.69 -9.77
N ARG A 236 -7.99 15.22 -10.11
CA ARG A 236 -7.64 14.79 -11.47
C ARG A 236 -8.44 13.56 -11.90
N VAL A 237 -8.56 12.56 -11.03
CA VAL A 237 -9.40 11.38 -11.29
C VAL A 237 -10.87 11.78 -11.51
N LYS A 238 -11.40 12.73 -10.73
CA LYS A 238 -12.77 13.25 -10.95
C LYS A 238 -12.92 13.92 -12.31
N ALA A 239 -11.92 14.66 -12.77
CA ALA A 239 -11.93 15.30 -14.08
C ALA A 239 -11.99 14.30 -15.25
N THR A 240 -11.48 13.07 -15.06
CA THR A 240 -11.60 11.97 -16.05
C THR A 240 -12.87 11.13 -15.87
N GLY A 241 -13.73 11.48 -14.90
CA GLY A 241 -15.02 10.85 -14.67
C GLY A 241 -15.07 9.85 -13.51
N ALA A 242 -13.94 9.56 -12.83
CA ALA A 242 -13.84 8.68 -11.66
C ALA A 242 -14.76 7.45 -11.77
N LYS A 243 -14.54 6.61 -12.77
CA LYS A 243 -15.46 5.51 -13.16
C LYS A 243 -15.39 4.34 -12.19
N ASP A 244 -14.33 4.22 -11.42
CA ASP A 244 -14.10 3.15 -10.45
C ASP A 244 -13.92 3.67 -9.03
N ASN A 245 -13.82 2.72 -8.08
CA ASN A 245 -13.39 3.00 -6.71
C ASN A 245 -11.95 3.50 -6.75
N VAL A 246 -11.58 4.43 -5.89
CA VAL A 246 -10.28 5.10 -5.89
C VAL A 246 -9.71 5.05 -4.49
N SER A 247 -8.60 4.36 -4.33
CA SER A 247 -7.85 4.34 -3.07
C SER A 247 -6.45 4.89 -3.26
N ILE A 248 -6.05 5.80 -2.39
CA ILE A 248 -4.77 6.51 -2.43
C ILE A 248 -4.20 6.53 -1.01
N MET A 249 -2.98 6.07 -0.86
CA MET A 249 -2.24 6.12 0.39
C MET A 249 -0.84 6.63 0.15
N ILE A 250 -0.39 7.60 0.94
CA ILE A 250 1.00 8.06 0.95
C ILE A 250 1.59 7.70 2.30
N VAL A 251 2.71 6.98 2.27
CA VAL A 251 3.49 6.57 3.45
C VAL A 251 4.86 7.21 3.38
N GLU A 252 5.18 8.04 4.38
CA GLU A 252 6.51 8.61 4.55
C GLU A 252 7.22 7.93 5.72
N LEU A 253 8.38 7.37 5.42
CA LEU A 253 9.28 6.74 6.38
C LEU A 253 10.46 7.70 6.64
N SER A 254 10.58 8.18 7.86
CA SER A 254 11.67 9.06 8.26
C SER A 254 12.65 8.33 9.19
N PRO A 255 13.95 8.30 8.89
CA PRO A 255 14.92 7.67 9.76
C PRO A 255 14.96 8.35 11.13
N ARG A 256 15.34 7.60 12.15
CA ARG A 256 15.53 8.18 13.48
C ARG A 256 16.64 9.23 13.41
N PRO A 257 16.44 10.45 13.93
CA PRO A 257 17.56 11.39 14.09
C PRO A 257 18.68 10.71 14.88
N LEU A 258 19.91 10.75 14.36
CA LEU A 258 21.05 10.29 15.13
C LEU A 258 21.09 11.08 16.44
N PRO A 259 21.40 10.42 17.58
CA PRO A 259 21.61 11.13 18.84
C PRO A 259 22.63 12.24 18.58
N GLN A 260 22.28 13.50 18.85
CA GLN A 260 23.26 14.57 18.83
C GLN A 260 24.34 14.20 19.85
N GLU A 261 25.56 14.01 19.40
CA GLU A 261 26.69 13.84 20.29
C GLU A 261 26.70 15.07 21.21
N SER A 262 26.49 14.84 22.51
CA SER A 262 26.61 15.89 23.49
C SER A 262 28.04 16.47 23.35
N PRO A 263 28.21 17.79 23.26
CA PRO A 263 29.53 18.36 23.11
C PRO A 263 30.42 17.83 24.27
N VAL A 264 31.51 17.18 23.92
CA VAL A 264 32.52 16.72 24.89
C VAL A 264 33.02 17.98 25.58
N ILE A 265 32.56 18.21 26.81
CA ILE A 265 33.13 19.28 27.63
C ILE A 265 34.58 18.84 27.96
N ALA A 266 35.54 19.46 27.30
CA ALA A 266 36.93 19.23 27.61
C ALA A 266 37.17 19.54 29.11
N PRO A 267 37.84 18.66 29.86
CA PRO A 267 38.11 18.92 31.26
C PRO A 267 38.93 20.21 31.35
N GLY A 268 38.36 21.18 32.05
CA GLY A 268 38.98 22.49 32.27
C GLY A 268 40.41 22.32 32.84
N GLY A 269 41.41 22.84 32.13
CA GLY A 269 42.77 22.88 32.61
C GLY A 269 42.86 23.64 33.94
N THR A 270 43.25 22.97 34.97
CA THR A 270 43.62 23.58 36.25
C THR A 270 44.82 24.51 36.03
N GLY A 271 44.53 25.80 35.93
CA GLY A 271 45.57 26.83 35.94
C GLY A 271 46.33 26.80 37.27
N ALA A 272 47.58 26.41 37.21
CA ALA A 272 48.51 26.50 38.34
C ALA A 272 48.70 27.97 38.72
N LEU A 273 48.24 28.31 39.93
CA LEU A 273 48.64 29.56 40.59
C LEU A 273 50.08 29.40 41.03
N GLY A 274 51.00 29.92 40.22
CA GLY A 274 52.43 30.15 40.64
C GLY A 274 52.48 31.32 41.59
N GLY A 275 52.75 31.05 42.87
CA GLY A 275 53.15 32.08 43.82
C GLY A 275 54.61 32.52 43.57
N ALA A 276 54.83 33.84 43.65
CA ALA A 276 56.18 34.40 43.85
C ALA A 276 56.07 35.52 44.92
N VAL A 277 56.79 35.34 45.93
CA VAL A 277 57.35 36.16 46.98
C VAL A 277 57.03 37.66 46.93
#